data_e9808df18713ed9d6d03e82600c38582
#
_entry.id   e9808df18713ed9d6d03e82600c38582
#
_cell.length_a   1.000
_cell.length_b   1.000
_cell.length_c   1.000
_cell.angle_alpha   90.00
_cell.angle_beta   90.00
_cell.angle_gamma   90.00
#
_symmetry.space_group_name_H-M   'P 1'
#
loop_
_entity.id
_entity.type
_entity.pdbx_description
1 polymer ?
#
loop_
_entity_poly.entity_id
_entity_poly.type
_entity_poly.pdbx_seq_one_letter_code
_entity_poly.pdbx_strand_id
1 'polypeptide(L)'
;SVSTLHDRLQANAHPIQLPIGAEDEFRGIIDLIKMKAEIYTNDLGTDILEEDIPADMLEMAEEYREKLVEAVAETDEELMMKYLEGEEITNEELMAGIRRATINVEFFPVLCGSAFKNKGVQLMLDAVLDYLPSPLDIPAIKGTNPDTDAEEERHASDEEPFAALAFKIMTDPFV
;
A
#
# COMPACT_ATOMS: atom_id res chain seq x y z
N SER A 1 11.49 -4.68 11.26
CA SER A 1 10.76 -3.46 11.62
C SER A 1 10.91 -2.40 10.55
N VAL A 2 10.09 -1.34 10.60
CA VAL A 2 10.10 -0.25 9.60
C VAL A 2 11.48 0.40 9.50
N SER A 3 12.18 0.60 10.63
CA SER A 3 13.55 1.13 10.65
C SER A 3 14.52 0.35 9.74
N THR A 4 14.33 -0.95 9.60
CA THR A 4 15.17 -1.77 8.71
C THR A 4 14.94 -1.46 7.23
N LEU A 5 13.71 -1.05 6.85
CA LEU A 5 13.40 -0.61 5.49
C LEU A 5 14.12 0.71 5.17
N HIS A 6 14.16 1.63 6.12
CA HIS A 6 14.92 2.88 5.98
C HIS A 6 16.44 2.61 5.96
N ASP A 7 16.96 1.89 6.96
CA ASP A 7 18.40 1.74 7.16
C ASP A 7 19.09 0.90 6.09
N ARG A 8 18.42 -0.18 5.62
CA ARG A 8 19.03 -1.14 4.69
C ARG A 8 18.61 -0.94 3.23
N LEU A 9 17.37 -0.51 3.01
CA LEU A 9 16.83 -0.35 1.65
C LEU A 9 16.74 1.11 1.23
N GLN A 10 16.93 2.05 2.16
CA GLN A 10 16.75 3.50 1.94
C GLN A 10 15.37 3.82 1.33
N ALA A 11 14.37 2.98 1.68
CA ALA A 11 13.02 3.14 1.19
C ALA A 11 12.27 4.19 2.02
N ASN A 12 11.53 5.07 1.36
CA ASN A 12 10.61 6.00 2.01
C ASN A 12 9.34 5.27 2.45
N ALA A 13 9.50 4.42 3.49
CA ALA A 13 8.50 3.46 3.93
C ALA A 13 7.82 3.94 5.21
N HIS A 14 6.51 4.14 5.16
CA HIS A 14 5.72 4.62 6.29
C HIS A 14 4.57 3.67 6.63
N PRO A 15 4.34 3.40 7.93
CA PRO A 15 3.17 2.64 8.36
C PRO A 15 1.89 3.39 8.00
N ILE A 16 0.96 2.67 7.38
CA ILE A 16 -0.45 3.10 7.26
C ILE A 16 -1.31 2.36 8.27
N GLN A 17 -0.73 1.41 8.98
CA GLN A 17 -1.35 0.60 10.02
C GLN A 17 -0.40 0.35 11.19
N LEU A 18 -0.96 0.24 12.40
CA LEU A 18 -0.23 -0.18 13.60
C LEU A 18 -0.86 -1.44 14.20
N PRO A 19 -0.06 -2.40 14.70
CA PRO A 19 -0.59 -3.60 15.32
C PRO A 19 -1.10 -3.33 16.74
N ILE A 20 -2.22 -3.95 17.10
CA ILE A 20 -2.73 -4.00 18.47
C ILE A 20 -2.35 -5.36 19.06
N GLY A 21 -1.38 -5.34 19.97
CA GLY A 21 -0.76 -6.54 20.51
C GLY A 21 0.34 -7.11 19.62
N ALA A 22 1.02 -8.14 20.10
CA ALA A 22 2.12 -8.80 19.40
C ALA A 22 2.03 -10.33 19.59
N GLU A 23 2.59 -11.09 18.64
CA GLU A 23 2.66 -12.54 18.67
C GLU A 23 1.27 -13.19 18.93
N ASP A 24 1.11 -13.89 20.06
CA ASP A 24 -0.16 -14.54 20.41
C ASP A 24 -1.25 -13.56 20.85
N GLU A 25 -0.84 -12.39 21.35
CA GLU A 25 -1.76 -11.32 21.77
C GLU A 25 -2.16 -10.38 20.62
N PHE A 26 -1.70 -10.63 19.38
CA PHE A 26 -2.10 -9.84 18.21
C PHE A 26 -3.59 -10.01 17.96
N ARG A 27 -4.36 -8.96 18.27
CA ARG A 27 -5.83 -8.96 18.23
C ARG A 27 -6.46 -8.04 17.23
N GLY A 28 -5.70 -7.06 16.72
CA GLY A 28 -6.27 -6.06 15.81
C GLY A 28 -5.23 -5.17 15.17
N ILE A 29 -5.72 -4.22 14.41
CA ILE A 29 -4.93 -3.29 13.62
C ILE A 29 -5.54 -1.89 13.77
N ILE A 30 -4.73 -0.88 14.01
CA ILE A 30 -5.14 0.52 13.90
C ILE A 30 -4.93 0.95 12.45
N ASP A 31 -6.00 1.41 11.81
CA ASP A 31 -5.96 2.09 10.53
C ASP A 31 -5.64 3.57 10.76
N LEU A 32 -4.44 4.00 10.33
CA LEU A 32 -3.98 5.39 10.52
C LEU A 32 -4.67 6.37 9.55
N ILE A 33 -5.34 5.89 8.52
CA ILE A 33 -6.07 6.75 7.58
C ILE A 33 -7.44 7.07 8.14
N LYS A 34 -8.17 6.07 8.62
CA LYS A 34 -9.49 6.23 9.24
C LYS A 34 -9.42 6.67 10.70
N MET A 35 -8.29 6.49 11.37
CA MET A 35 -8.12 6.63 12.82
C MET A 35 -9.13 5.78 13.60
N LYS A 36 -9.20 4.50 13.23
CA LYS A 36 -10.05 3.48 13.85
C LYS A 36 -9.27 2.19 14.10
N ALA A 37 -9.77 1.36 14.99
CA ALA A 37 -9.22 0.05 15.29
C ALA A 37 -10.09 -1.05 14.67
N GLU A 38 -9.46 -1.93 13.91
CA GLU A 38 -10.07 -3.15 13.34
C GLU A 38 -9.74 -4.33 14.24
N ILE A 39 -10.70 -4.78 15.04
CA ILE A 39 -10.53 -5.85 16.04
C ILE A 39 -11.06 -7.17 15.49
N TYR A 40 -10.24 -8.20 15.53
CA TYR A 40 -10.62 -9.56 15.12
C TYR A 40 -11.27 -10.29 16.30
N THR A 41 -12.53 -10.68 16.13
CA THR A 41 -13.34 -11.27 17.20
C THR A 41 -13.34 -12.80 17.21
N ASN A 42 -12.80 -13.42 16.16
CA ASN A 42 -12.66 -14.87 16.06
C ASN A 42 -11.26 -15.32 15.67
N ASP A 43 -10.95 -16.60 15.92
CA ASP A 43 -9.66 -17.21 15.60
C ASP A 43 -9.44 -17.45 14.10
N LEU A 44 -10.51 -17.43 13.30
CA LEU A 44 -10.42 -17.60 11.84
C LEU A 44 -10.06 -16.30 11.11
N GLY A 45 -10.05 -15.16 11.81
CA GLY A 45 -9.77 -13.85 11.23
C GLY A 45 -10.80 -13.39 10.19
N THR A 46 -12.05 -13.86 10.30
CA THR A 46 -13.14 -13.53 9.38
C THR A 46 -14.06 -12.42 9.88
N ASP A 47 -14.18 -12.31 11.22
CA ASP A 47 -15.08 -11.36 11.85
C ASP A 47 -14.26 -10.17 12.37
N ILE A 48 -14.48 -9.01 11.77
CA ILE A 48 -13.78 -7.77 12.08
C ILE A 48 -14.82 -6.77 12.62
N LEU A 49 -14.50 -6.15 13.76
CA LEU A 49 -15.26 -5.03 14.31
C LEU A 49 -14.43 -3.78 14.23
N GLU A 50 -15.01 -2.72 13.68
CA GLU A 50 -14.43 -1.38 13.72
C GLU A 50 -14.81 -0.72 15.05
N GLU A 51 -13.81 -0.31 15.81
CA GLU A 51 -13.93 0.32 17.13
C GLU A 51 -13.08 1.58 17.21
N ASP A 52 -13.23 2.31 18.31
CA ASP A 52 -12.33 3.41 18.61
C ASP A 52 -10.94 2.89 18.99
N ILE A 53 -9.90 3.68 18.70
CA ILE A 53 -8.52 3.33 19.05
C ILE A 53 -8.41 3.19 20.59
N PRO A 54 -7.79 2.13 21.10
CA PRO A 54 -7.53 1.99 22.54
C PRO A 54 -6.86 3.24 23.11
N ALA A 55 -7.34 3.72 24.26
CA ALA A 55 -6.89 4.98 24.84
C ALA A 55 -5.38 5.05 25.13
N ASP A 56 -4.78 3.90 25.43
CA ASP A 56 -3.33 3.74 25.66
C ASP A 56 -2.50 3.77 24.36
N MET A 57 -3.14 3.68 23.20
CA MET A 57 -2.49 3.71 21.88
C MET A 57 -2.82 4.96 21.06
N LEU A 58 -3.76 5.79 21.54
CA LEU A 58 -4.28 6.94 20.79
C LEU A 58 -3.16 7.96 20.49
N GLU A 59 -2.38 8.37 21.49
CA GLU A 59 -1.29 9.32 21.32
C GLU A 59 -0.25 8.84 20.30
N MET A 60 0.08 7.55 20.35
CA MET A 60 1.00 6.93 19.38
C MET A 60 0.38 6.92 17.98
N ALA A 61 -0.91 6.62 17.85
CA ALA A 61 -1.59 6.60 16.56
C ALA A 61 -1.65 8.01 15.94
N GLU A 62 -1.91 9.04 16.75
CA GLU A 62 -1.90 10.44 16.30
C GLU A 62 -0.51 10.86 15.82
N GLU A 63 0.56 10.51 16.55
CA GLU A 63 1.95 10.78 16.14
C GLU A 63 2.30 10.09 14.81
N TYR A 64 1.89 8.83 14.63
CA TYR A 64 2.15 8.12 13.39
C TYR A 64 1.30 8.64 12.23
N ARG A 65 0.07 9.08 12.49
CA ARG A 65 -0.79 9.75 11.51
C ARG A 65 -0.16 11.05 11.03
N GLU A 66 0.35 11.88 11.94
CA GLU A 66 1.01 13.13 11.59
C GLU A 66 2.21 12.89 10.67
N LYS A 67 3.08 11.93 11.03
CA LYS A 67 4.23 11.54 10.20
C LYS A 67 3.81 10.99 8.83
N LEU A 68 2.70 10.26 8.77
CA LEU A 68 2.14 9.74 7.51
C LEU A 68 1.68 10.89 6.62
N VAL A 69 0.92 11.84 7.17
CA VAL A 69 0.41 13.01 6.44
C VAL A 69 1.56 13.87 5.92
N GLU A 70 2.57 14.15 6.77
CA GLU A 70 3.77 14.88 6.39
C GLU A 70 4.51 14.21 5.23
N ALA A 71 4.79 12.90 5.34
CA ALA A 71 5.52 12.14 4.33
C ALA A 71 4.78 12.07 2.98
N VAL A 72 3.44 12.03 3.00
CA VAL A 72 2.64 12.06 1.78
C VAL A 72 2.59 13.47 1.20
N ALA A 73 2.46 14.51 2.04
CA ALA A 73 2.47 15.89 1.61
C ALA A 73 3.80 16.28 0.92
N GLU A 74 4.93 15.74 1.38
CA GLU A 74 6.24 15.96 0.73
C GLU A 74 6.31 15.49 -0.73
N THR A 75 5.41 14.60 -1.15
CA THR A 75 5.36 14.08 -2.53
C THR A 75 4.42 14.86 -3.46
N ASP A 76 3.72 15.88 -2.95
CA ASP A 76 2.71 16.62 -3.69
C ASP A 76 2.63 18.09 -3.28
N GLU A 77 2.78 19.00 -4.23
CA GLU A 77 2.82 20.44 -3.97
C GLU A 77 1.50 20.98 -3.37
N GLU A 78 0.35 20.45 -3.82
CA GLU A 78 -0.97 20.89 -3.33
C GLU A 78 -1.20 20.42 -1.88
N LEU A 79 -0.87 19.16 -1.58
CA LEU A 79 -0.96 18.63 -0.23
C LEU A 79 0.05 19.30 0.71
N MET A 80 1.25 19.62 0.22
CA MET A 80 2.25 20.35 1.00
C MET A 80 1.76 21.76 1.35
N MET A 81 1.15 22.46 0.43
CA MET A 81 0.57 23.79 0.71
C MET A 81 -0.51 23.72 1.81
N LYS A 82 -1.45 22.78 1.70
CA LYS A 82 -2.49 22.56 2.73
C LYS A 82 -1.87 22.25 4.09
N TYR A 83 -0.87 21.36 4.11
CA TYR A 83 -0.18 20.97 5.35
C TYR A 83 0.49 22.17 6.03
N LEU A 84 1.21 23.02 5.26
CA LEU A 84 1.88 24.22 5.78
C LEU A 84 0.92 25.30 6.24
N GLU A 85 -0.24 25.43 5.60
CA GLU A 85 -1.31 26.37 5.98
C GLU A 85 -2.13 25.87 7.18
N GLY A 86 -1.90 24.63 7.62
CA GLY A 86 -2.65 24.00 8.70
C GLY A 86 -4.09 23.64 8.32
N GLU A 87 -4.36 23.50 7.03
CA GLU A 87 -5.64 23.01 6.53
C GLU A 87 -5.76 21.49 6.74
N GLU A 88 -6.98 21.03 6.94
CA GLU A 88 -7.26 19.60 7.08
C GLU A 88 -7.09 18.90 5.74
N ILE A 89 -6.24 17.85 5.73
CA ILE A 89 -6.14 16.91 4.61
C ILE A 89 -7.13 15.77 4.88
N THR A 90 -8.15 15.64 4.01
CA THR A 90 -9.17 14.59 4.15
C THR A 90 -8.60 13.20 3.94
N ASN A 91 -9.32 12.16 4.37
CA ASN A 91 -8.90 10.79 4.17
C ASN A 91 -8.82 10.45 2.67
N GLU A 92 -9.74 10.96 1.85
CA GLU A 92 -9.75 10.77 0.40
C GLU A 92 -8.53 11.40 -0.27
N GLU A 93 -8.17 12.61 0.14
CA GLU A 93 -6.97 13.29 -0.36
C GLU A 93 -5.68 12.55 0.06
N LEU A 94 -5.63 12.08 1.31
CA LEU A 94 -4.51 11.30 1.81
C LEU A 94 -4.36 9.97 1.04
N MET A 95 -5.46 9.23 0.82
CA MET A 95 -5.46 7.98 0.05
C MET A 95 -5.02 8.23 -1.39
N ALA A 96 -5.52 9.28 -2.03
CA ALA A 96 -5.12 9.64 -3.39
C ALA A 96 -3.63 10.03 -3.46
N GLY A 97 -3.13 10.74 -2.46
CA GLY A 97 -1.70 11.06 -2.32
C GLY A 97 -0.83 9.82 -2.15
N ILE A 98 -1.19 8.91 -1.24
CA ILE A 98 -0.50 7.62 -1.04
C ILE A 98 -0.46 6.84 -2.35
N ARG A 99 -1.60 6.71 -3.06
CA ARG A 99 -1.66 5.99 -4.33
C ARG A 99 -0.71 6.60 -5.36
N ARG A 100 -0.77 7.90 -5.57
CA ARG A 100 0.08 8.61 -6.53
C ARG A 100 1.56 8.41 -6.22
N ALA A 101 1.96 8.63 -4.97
CA ALA A 101 3.34 8.48 -4.53
C ALA A 101 3.82 7.02 -4.61
N THR A 102 2.94 6.04 -4.35
CA THR A 102 3.25 4.61 -4.49
C THR A 102 3.46 4.23 -5.96
N ILE A 103 2.59 4.69 -6.88
CA ILE A 103 2.73 4.44 -8.32
C ILE A 103 4.02 5.06 -8.87
N ASN A 104 4.40 6.24 -8.38
CA ASN A 104 5.66 6.91 -8.74
C ASN A 104 6.90 6.31 -8.07
N VAL A 105 6.73 5.32 -7.17
CA VAL A 105 7.83 4.71 -6.39
C VAL A 105 8.53 5.70 -5.44
N GLU A 106 7.81 6.72 -4.99
CA GLU A 106 8.28 7.76 -4.08
C GLU A 106 7.91 7.47 -2.62
N PHE A 107 6.94 6.58 -2.40
CA PHE A 107 6.41 6.21 -1.10
C PHE A 107 6.09 4.71 -1.04
N PHE A 108 6.32 4.07 0.10
CA PHE A 108 6.05 2.66 0.32
C PHE A 108 5.14 2.46 1.54
N PRO A 109 3.83 2.22 1.35
CA PRO A 109 2.92 1.97 2.46
C PRO A 109 3.26 0.66 3.15
N VAL A 110 3.39 0.69 4.48
CA VAL A 110 3.69 -0.48 5.30
C VAL A 110 2.45 -0.88 6.07
N LEU A 111 2.06 -2.14 5.89
CA LEU A 111 0.95 -2.77 6.58
C LEU A 111 1.46 -3.81 7.59
N CYS A 112 0.60 -4.21 8.50
CA CYS A 112 0.87 -5.25 9.46
C CYS A 112 -0.22 -6.33 9.46
N GLY A 113 0.14 -7.55 9.86
CA GLY A 113 -0.81 -8.65 9.90
C GLY A 113 -0.18 -9.97 10.29
N SER A 114 -1.00 -11.00 10.41
CA SER A 114 -0.60 -12.38 10.64
C SER A 114 -1.29 -13.28 9.61
N ALA A 115 -0.58 -13.65 8.55
CA ALA A 115 -1.11 -14.51 7.50
C ALA A 115 -1.56 -15.87 8.05
N PHE A 116 -0.81 -16.46 8.99
CA PHE A 116 -1.17 -17.72 9.63
C PHE A 116 -2.49 -17.66 10.40
N LYS A 117 -2.78 -16.53 11.06
CA LYS A 117 -4.03 -16.29 11.78
C LYS A 117 -5.11 -15.62 10.92
N ASN A 118 -4.85 -15.43 9.63
CA ASN A 118 -5.72 -14.70 8.69
C ASN A 118 -6.15 -13.30 9.19
N LYS A 119 -5.30 -12.64 9.99
CA LYS A 119 -5.56 -11.29 10.50
C LYS A 119 -4.78 -10.25 9.71
N GLY A 120 -5.45 -9.25 9.17
CA GLY A 120 -4.87 -8.21 8.30
C GLY A 120 -4.81 -8.57 6.81
N VAL A 121 -5.21 -9.78 6.41
CA VAL A 121 -5.14 -10.22 5.01
C VAL A 121 -6.15 -9.45 4.16
N GLN A 122 -7.37 -9.27 4.65
CA GLN A 122 -8.42 -8.52 3.96
C GLN A 122 -7.99 -7.06 3.72
N LEU A 123 -7.51 -6.40 4.78
CA LEU A 123 -7.01 -5.02 4.70
C LEU A 123 -5.80 -4.88 3.76
N MET A 124 -4.94 -5.91 3.69
CA MET A 124 -3.84 -5.94 2.74
C MET A 124 -4.34 -6.05 1.29
N LEU A 125 -5.36 -6.87 1.03
CA LEU A 125 -5.94 -7.00 -0.30
C LEU A 125 -6.63 -5.70 -0.74
N ASP A 126 -7.34 -5.03 0.18
CA ASP A 126 -7.92 -3.71 -0.06
C ASP A 126 -6.81 -2.69 -0.40
N ALA A 127 -5.73 -2.66 0.38
CA ALA A 127 -4.58 -1.79 0.10
C ALA A 127 -3.89 -2.07 -1.25
N VAL A 128 -3.88 -3.32 -1.72
CA VAL A 128 -3.42 -3.66 -3.08
C VAL A 128 -4.28 -2.98 -4.14
N LEU A 129 -5.62 -3.00 -3.96
CA LEU A 129 -6.55 -2.35 -4.88
C LEU A 129 -6.43 -0.82 -4.81
N ASP A 130 -6.26 -0.28 -3.60
CA ASP A 130 -6.22 1.16 -3.37
C ASP A 130 -4.91 1.81 -3.83
N TYR A 131 -3.77 1.15 -3.64
CA TYR A 131 -2.46 1.81 -3.77
C TYR A 131 -1.55 1.26 -4.87
N LEU A 132 -1.69 0.00 -5.31
CA LEU A 132 -0.84 -0.51 -6.37
C LEU A 132 -1.35 -0.13 -7.77
N PRO A 133 -0.45 0.04 -8.75
CA PRO A 133 -0.84 0.37 -10.11
C PRO A 133 -1.58 -0.79 -10.78
N SER A 134 -2.66 -0.48 -11.48
CA SER A 134 -3.29 -1.38 -12.44
C SER A 134 -2.53 -1.33 -13.78
N PRO A 135 -2.76 -2.25 -14.71
CA PRO A 135 -2.20 -2.15 -16.06
C PRO A 135 -2.53 -0.84 -16.78
N LEU A 136 -3.63 -0.16 -16.39
CA LEU A 136 -4.05 1.12 -16.98
C LEU A 136 -3.28 2.33 -16.40
N ASP A 137 -2.68 2.18 -15.23
CA ASP A 137 -1.92 3.25 -14.57
C ASP A 137 -0.47 3.33 -15.08
N ILE A 138 0.01 2.32 -15.82
CA ILE A 138 1.38 2.26 -16.34
C ILE A 138 1.44 2.58 -17.85
N PRO A 139 2.56 3.16 -18.32
CA PRO A 139 2.74 3.44 -19.74
C PRO A 139 2.67 2.19 -20.61
N ALA A 140 2.37 2.38 -21.90
CA ALA A 140 2.42 1.31 -22.87
C ALA A 140 3.79 0.61 -22.87
N ILE A 141 3.76 -0.72 -23.03
CA ILE A 141 4.97 -1.52 -23.15
C ILE A 141 5.60 -1.26 -24.52
N LYS A 142 6.88 -0.91 -24.53
CA LYS A 142 7.67 -0.69 -25.74
C LYS A 142 8.49 -1.93 -26.07
N GLY A 143 8.55 -2.27 -27.33
CA GLY A 143 9.33 -3.40 -27.84
C GLY A 143 9.82 -3.14 -29.24
N THR A 144 10.69 -4.03 -29.75
CA THR A 144 11.19 -3.97 -31.12
C THR A 144 10.66 -5.19 -31.90
N ASN A 145 10.09 -4.95 -33.04
CA ASN A 145 9.66 -6.02 -33.95
C ASN A 145 10.92 -6.73 -34.50
N PRO A 146 11.06 -8.06 -34.28
CA PRO A 146 12.26 -8.78 -34.66
C PRO A 146 12.46 -8.92 -36.19
N ASP A 147 11.38 -8.74 -36.97
CA ASP A 147 11.42 -8.89 -38.44
C ASP A 147 11.73 -7.57 -39.15
N THR A 148 11.33 -6.45 -38.55
CA THR A 148 11.41 -5.13 -39.20
C THR A 148 12.32 -4.14 -38.47
N ASP A 149 12.81 -4.47 -37.26
CA ASP A 149 13.52 -3.58 -36.33
C ASP A 149 12.76 -2.29 -35.97
N ALA A 150 11.45 -2.25 -36.25
CA ALA A 150 10.60 -1.10 -35.90
C ALA A 150 10.23 -1.13 -34.43
N GLU A 151 10.18 0.05 -33.79
CA GLU A 151 9.62 0.19 -32.45
C GLU A 151 8.10 -0.02 -32.51
N GLU A 152 7.59 -0.82 -31.59
CA GLU A 152 6.17 -1.05 -31.39
C GLU A 152 5.79 -0.77 -29.93
N GLU A 153 4.55 -0.31 -29.74
CA GLU A 153 3.97 -0.11 -28.41
C GLU A 153 2.74 -1.00 -28.27
N ARG A 154 2.48 -1.44 -27.02
CA ARG A 154 1.26 -2.17 -26.64
C ARG A 154 0.65 -1.51 -25.43
N HIS A 155 -0.59 -1.05 -25.59
CA HIS A 155 -1.40 -0.51 -24.51
C HIS A 155 -2.16 -1.62 -23.79
N ALA A 156 -2.53 -1.37 -22.52
CA ALA A 156 -3.38 -2.27 -21.76
C ALA A 156 -4.84 -2.14 -22.25
N SER A 157 -5.19 -2.87 -23.31
CA SER A 157 -6.51 -2.84 -23.93
C SER A 157 -6.84 -4.21 -24.54
N ASP A 158 -8.10 -4.64 -24.41
CA ASP A 158 -8.60 -5.87 -25.03
C ASP A 158 -8.65 -5.78 -26.56
N GLU A 159 -8.58 -4.58 -27.14
CA GLU A 159 -8.53 -4.32 -28.57
C GLU A 159 -7.13 -4.48 -29.18
N GLU A 160 -6.10 -4.51 -28.34
CA GLU A 160 -4.70 -4.65 -28.76
C GLU A 160 -4.32 -6.13 -29.00
N PRO A 161 -3.36 -6.41 -29.89
CA PRO A 161 -2.80 -7.73 -30.04
C PRO A 161 -2.21 -8.25 -28.72
N PHE A 162 -2.38 -9.55 -28.45
CA PHE A 162 -1.81 -10.17 -27.25
C PHE A 162 -0.30 -9.95 -27.15
N ALA A 163 0.15 -9.47 -26.01
CA ALA A 163 1.56 -9.31 -25.68
C ALA A 163 1.83 -9.77 -24.23
N ALA A 164 2.91 -10.48 -24.03
CA ALA A 164 3.31 -10.97 -22.71
C ALA A 164 4.83 -11.09 -22.59
N LEU A 165 5.33 -10.95 -21.36
CA LEU A 165 6.73 -11.17 -21.03
C LEU A 165 6.91 -12.56 -20.39
N ALA A 166 7.69 -13.42 -21.01
CA ALA A 166 8.14 -14.67 -20.38
C ALA A 166 9.28 -14.34 -19.41
N PHE A 167 8.99 -14.13 -18.13
CA PHE A 167 9.96 -13.70 -17.12
C PHE A 167 10.61 -14.85 -16.36
N LYS A 168 10.06 -16.07 -16.45
CA LYS A 168 10.59 -17.26 -15.79
C LYS A 168 10.18 -18.52 -16.53
N ILE A 169 11.16 -19.40 -16.81
CA ILE A 169 10.92 -20.76 -17.29
C ILE A 169 10.96 -21.70 -16.10
N MET A 170 9.91 -22.49 -15.92
CA MET A 170 9.85 -23.55 -14.91
C MET A 170 9.69 -24.89 -15.62
N THR A 171 10.47 -25.87 -15.20
CA THR A 171 10.35 -27.25 -15.67
C THR A 171 9.81 -28.11 -14.55
N ASP A 172 8.82 -28.92 -14.85
CA ASP A 172 8.32 -29.96 -13.94
C ASP A 172 8.78 -31.33 -14.49
N PRO A 173 9.57 -32.11 -13.73
CA PRO A 173 10.02 -33.41 -14.18
C PRO A 173 8.89 -34.47 -14.24
N PHE A 174 7.69 -34.14 -13.77
CA PHE A 174 6.55 -35.08 -13.71
C PHE A 174 5.41 -34.75 -14.69
N VAL A 175 5.54 -33.72 -15.52
CA VAL A 175 4.58 -33.32 -16.56
C VAL A 175 5.21 -33.42 -17.94
#